data_49e9a4d3cb202a7411cb6d95e4b87325
#
_entry.id   49e9a4d3cb202a7411cb6d95e4b87325
#
_cell.length_a   1.000
_cell.length_b   1.000
_cell.length_c   1.000
_cell.angle_alpha   90.00
_cell.angle_beta   90.00
_cell.angle_gamma   90.00
#
_symmetry.space_group_name_H-M   'P 1'
#
loop_
_entity.id
_entity.type
_entity.pdbx_description
1 polymer ?
#
loop_
_entity_poly.entity_id
_entity_poly.type
_entity_poly.pdbx_seq_one_letter_code
_entity_poly.pdbx_strand_id
1 'polypeptide(L)'
;MTINKRAGRSIKKNIAFYIISIILTMLTSMVIVAAASTGHTLTKVVDDFVKDYKAEDAEFVTYQPLSDADMEELEQEYDVILERSRYKDVNVESGDLKGATIRVFPMPEKLNLCEARDGHEPGDGEALLTQDFADVHDIKVGDTVSLGSYDYKVSAYTTKADYIYMLEKLSGYIDSEKFALVVVNRKEYDNIDADETSYYSIKYNKDNSNEVREKLNEDY
;
A
#
# COMPACT_ATOMS: atom_id res chain seq x y z
N MET A 1 -22.35 -32.55 -55.62
CA MET A 1 -23.38 -31.51 -55.38
C MET A 1 -24.41 -31.87 -54.30
N THR A 2 -24.35 -33.04 -53.70
CA THR A 2 -25.32 -33.54 -52.70
C THR A 2 -24.98 -33.24 -51.23
N ILE A 3 -23.70 -33.10 -50.88
CA ILE A 3 -23.25 -32.89 -49.51
C ILE A 3 -23.70 -31.51 -48.97
N ASN A 4 -23.55 -30.45 -49.76
CA ASN A 4 -23.94 -29.11 -49.37
C ASN A 4 -25.46 -28.96 -49.16
N LYS A 5 -26.27 -29.67 -49.91
CA LYS A 5 -27.74 -29.71 -49.73
C LYS A 5 -28.18 -30.47 -48.46
N ARG A 6 -27.41 -31.50 -48.04
CA ARG A 6 -27.64 -32.21 -46.77
C ARG A 6 -27.21 -31.39 -45.58
N ALA A 7 -26.05 -30.75 -45.64
CA ALA A 7 -25.57 -29.86 -44.58
C ALA A 7 -26.54 -28.69 -44.33
N GLY A 8 -26.99 -28.00 -45.38
CA GLY A 8 -27.94 -26.90 -45.25
C GLY A 8 -29.31 -27.33 -44.67
N ARG A 9 -29.78 -28.56 -44.98
CA ARG A 9 -31.01 -29.09 -44.38
C ARG A 9 -30.84 -29.48 -42.92
N SER A 10 -29.67 -30.01 -42.53
CA SER A 10 -29.36 -30.33 -41.14
C SER A 10 -29.28 -29.07 -40.29
N ILE A 11 -28.63 -28.00 -40.79
CA ILE A 11 -28.55 -26.70 -40.10
C ILE A 11 -29.95 -26.10 -39.90
N LYS A 12 -30.79 -26.10 -40.97
CA LYS A 12 -32.16 -25.57 -40.84
C LYS A 12 -33.01 -26.36 -39.84
N LYS A 13 -32.84 -27.68 -39.76
CA LYS A 13 -33.58 -28.53 -38.82
C LYS A 13 -33.15 -28.30 -37.37
N ASN A 14 -31.90 -27.94 -37.13
CA ASN A 14 -31.32 -27.76 -35.79
C ASN A 14 -30.86 -26.31 -35.53
N ILE A 15 -31.52 -25.36 -36.19
CA ILE A 15 -31.06 -23.93 -36.15
C ILE A 15 -30.99 -23.38 -34.72
N ALA A 16 -31.93 -23.75 -33.85
CA ALA A 16 -31.94 -23.35 -32.45
C ALA A 16 -30.69 -23.84 -31.72
N PHE A 17 -30.23 -25.06 -31.96
CA PHE A 17 -29.00 -25.59 -31.39
C PHE A 17 -27.77 -24.78 -31.83
N TYR A 18 -27.67 -24.46 -33.11
CA TYR A 18 -26.54 -23.65 -33.60
C TYR A 18 -26.57 -22.24 -33.05
N ILE A 19 -27.72 -21.59 -32.95
CA ILE A 19 -27.86 -20.25 -32.37
C ILE A 19 -27.44 -20.29 -30.90
N ILE A 20 -27.92 -21.26 -30.11
CA ILE A 20 -27.54 -21.41 -28.70
C ILE A 20 -26.03 -21.64 -28.56
N SER A 21 -25.43 -22.49 -29.41
CA SER A 21 -23.99 -22.75 -29.39
C SER A 21 -23.17 -21.51 -29.69
N ILE A 22 -23.59 -20.70 -30.67
CA ILE A 22 -22.93 -19.42 -31.00
C ILE A 22 -23.02 -18.44 -29.82
N ILE A 23 -24.21 -18.28 -29.23
CA ILE A 23 -24.41 -17.42 -28.08
C ILE A 23 -23.55 -17.88 -26.91
N LEU A 24 -23.52 -19.16 -26.61
CA LEU A 24 -22.70 -19.72 -25.53
C LEU A 24 -21.21 -19.49 -25.77
N THR A 25 -20.73 -19.70 -26.99
CA THR A 25 -19.34 -19.46 -27.37
C THR A 25 -18.98 -17.98 -27.23
N MET A 26 -19.87 -17.07 -27.67
CA MET A 26 -19.67 -15.62 -27.49
C MET A 26 -19.61 -15.23 -26.04
N LEU A 27 -20.52 -15.70 -25.20
CA LEU A 27 -20.53 -15.43 -23.78
C LEU A 27 -19.25 -15.95 -23.10
N THR A 28 -18.85 -17.18 -23.40
CA THR A 28 -17.60 -17.76 -22.84
C THR A 28 -16.38 -16.96 -23.26
N SER A 29 -16.28 -16.59 -24.54
CA SER A 29 -15.17 -15.76 -25.03
C SER A 29 -15.16 -14.38 -24.36
N MET A 30 -16.32 -13.77 -24.15
CA MET A 30 -16.43 -12.48 -23.49
C MET A 30 -15.94 -12.54 -22.03
N VAL A 31 -16.31 -13.59 -21.28
CA VAL A 31 -15.85 -13.80 -19.91
C VAL A 31 -14.35 -14.01 -19.85
N ILE A 32 -13.77 -14.81 -20.75
CA ILE A 32 -12.32 -15.05 -20.80
C ILE A 32 -11.57 -13.74 -21.09
N VAL A 33 -12.02 -12.97 -22.09
CA VAL A 33 -11.38 -11.70 -22.44
C VAL A 33 -11.50 -10.69 -21.29
N ALA A 34 -12.65 -10.60 -20.65
CA ALA A 34 -12.85 -9.72 -19.49
C ALA A 34 -11.92 -10.10 -18.34
N ALA A 35 -11.82 -11.38 -17.99
CA ALA A 35 -10.93 -11.86 -16.93
C ALA A 35 -9.44 -11.57 -17.24
N ALA A 36 -9.01 -11.85 -18.47
CA ALA A 36 -7.63 -11.60 -18.90
C ALA A 36 -7.29 -10.10 -18.90
N SER A 37 -8.22 -9.25 -19.37
CA SER A 37 -8.05 -7.80 -19.38
C SER A 37 -7.98 -7.24 -17.96
N THR A 38 -8.85 -7.70 -17.05
CA THR A 38 -8.83 -7.28 -15.65
C THR A 38 -7.52 -7.66 -14.96
N GLY A 39 -7.03 -8.88 -15.18
CA GLY A 39 -5.76 -9.34 -14.62
C GLY A 39 -4.58 -8.47 -15.09
N HIS A 40 -4.49 -8.20 -16.40
CA HIS A 40 -3.43 -7.34 -16.94
C HIS A 40 -3.49 -5.90 -16.39
N THR A 41 -4.69 -5.33 -16.33
CA THR A 41 -4.87 -3.98 -15.78
C THR A 41 -4.48 -3.91 -14.32
N LEU A 42 -4.88 -4.90 -13.51
CA LEU A 42 -4.55 -4.94 -12.09
C LEU A 42 -3.04 -5.05 -11.87
N THR A 43 -2.36 -5.95 -12.58
CA THR A 43 -0.88 -6.07 -12.51
C THR A 43 -0.22 -4.74 -12.83
N LYS A 44 -0.64 -4.08 -13.92
CA LYS A 44 -0.06 -2.79 -14.30
C LYS A 44 -0.27 -1.71 -13.23
N VAL A 45 -1.47 -1.62 -12.65
CA VAL A 45 -1.76 -0.64 -11.58
C VAL A 45 -0.87 -0.89 -10.36
N VAL A 46 -0.67 -2.16 -9.97
CA VAL A 46 0.21 -2.52 -8.85
C VAL A 46 1.67 -2.18 -9.18
N ASP A 47 2.14 -2.53 -10.38
CA ASP A 47 3.52 -2.24 -10.81
C ASP A 47 3.79 -0.72 -10.87
N ASP A 48 2.86 0.05 -11.41
CA ASP A 48 2.94 1.51 -11.46
C ASP A 48 2.96 2.08 -10.03
N PHE A 49 2.09 1.60 -9.13
CA PHE A 49 2.06 2.01 -7.73
C PHE A 49 3.38 1.73 -7.00
N VAL A 50 3.88 0.49 -7.08
CA VAL A 50 5.16 0.08 -6.47
C VAL A 50 6.32 0.95 -6.95
N LYS A 51 6.31 1.33 -8.24
CA LYS A 51 7.34 2.17 -8.85
C LYS A 51 7.22 3.63 -8.42
N ASP A 52 6.02 4.20 -8.50
CA ASP A 52 5.78 5.63 -8.26
C ASP A 52 5.98 5.99 -6.79
N TYR A 53 5.56 5.10 -5.88
CA TYR A 53 5.76 5.29 -4.44
C TYR A 53 7.00 4.61 -3.88
N LYS A 54 7.87 4.08 -4.76
CA LYS A 54 9.15 3.44 -4.38
C LYS A 54 8.97 2.44 -3.24
N ALA A 55 7.97 1.56 -3.37
CA ALA A 55 7.72 0.54 -2.36
C ALA A 55 8.99 -0.28 -2.10
N GLU A 56 9.25 -0.57 -0.85
CA GLU A 56 10.36 -1.42 -0.43
C GLU A 56 10.21 -2.86 -0.94
N ASP A 57 11.32 -3.57 -1.05
CA ASP A 57 11.34 -4.99 -1.39
C ASP A 57 11.41 -5.87 -0.13
N ALA A 58 11.95 -5.33 0.96
CA ALA A 58 12.02 -6.00 2.27
C ALA A 58 12.20 -4.98 3.41
N GLU A 59 11.91 -5.44 4.63
CA GLU A 59 12.24 -4.74 5.87
C GLU A 59 13.13 -5.60 6.77
N PHE A 60 13.94 -4.97 7.61
CA PHE A 60 14.76 -5.65 8.60
C PHE A 60 14.97 -4.79 9.86
N VAL A 61 15.34 -5.45 10.94
CA VAL A 61 15.69 -4.81 12.21
C VAL A 61 17.07 -5.31 12.62
N THR A 62 17.89 -4.43 13.17
CA THR A 62 19.24 -4.73 13.66
C THR A 62 19.28 -4.66 15.18
N TYR A 63 20.21 -5.37 15.80
CA TYR A 63 20.40 -5.32 17.25
C TYR A 63 20.90 -3.96 17.73
N GLN A 64 21.68 -3.27 16.92
CA GLN A 64 22.12 -1.91 17.15
C GLN A 64 21.73 -1.03 15.96
N PRO A 65 21.27 0.20 16.18
CA PRO A 65 20.93 1.08 15.07
C PRO A 65 22.15 1.30 14.16
N LEU A 66 21.92 1.16 12.84
CA LEU A 66 22.93 1.51 11.85
C LEU A 66 23.23 3.00 11.92
N SER A 67 24.51 3.38 11.85
CA SER A 67 24.88 4.77 11.66
C SER A 67 24.56 5.22 10.21
N ASP A 68 24.51 6.52 9.99
CA ASP A 68 24.32 7.05 8.64
C ASP A 68 25.48 6.63 7.71
N ALA A 69 26.72 6.49 8.25
CA ALA A 69 27.87 6.01 7.51
C ALA A 69 27.73 4.53 7.11
N ASP A 70 27.24 3.67 8.02
CA ASP A 70 27.00 2.26 7.71
C ASP A 70 25.91 2.11 6.63
N MET A 71 24.87 2.93 6.69
CA MET A 71 23.82 2.93 5.66
C MET A 71 24.37 3.37 4.31
N GLU A 72 25.18 4.42 4.25
CA GLU A 72 25.83 4.88 3.00
C GLU A 72 26.79 3.84 2.44
N GLU A 73 27.56 3.14 3.28
CA GLU A 73 28.48 2.06 2.87
C GLU A 73 27.68 0.90 2.25
N LEU A 74 26.62 0.44 2.90
CA LEU A 74 25.74 -0.62 2.39
C LEU A 74 25.06 -0.22 1.06
N GLU A 75 24.55 1.02 0.96
CA GLU A 75 23.96 1.54 -0.28
C GLU A 75 24.95 1.51 -1.45
N GLN A 76 26.23 1.88 -1.21
CA GLN A 76 27.26 1.92 -2.26
C GLN A 76 27.79 0.53 -2.61
N GLU A 77 28.07 -0.31 -1.62
CA GLU A 77 28.66 -1.65 -1.81
C GLU A 77 27.69 -2.58 -2.55
N TYR A 78 26.42 -2.56 -2.13
CA TYR A 78 25.40 -3.50 -2.64
C TYR A 78 24.44 -2.91 -3.67
N ASP A 79 24.58 -1.62 -4.01
CA ASP A 79 23.68 -0.92 -4.94
C ASP A 79 22.19 -1.11 -4.52
N VAL A 80 21.92 -0.73 -3.28
CA VAL A 80 20.57 -0.76 -2.67
C VAL A 80 20.17 0.64 -2.23
N ILE A 81 18.90 0.84 -1.96
CA ILE A 81 18.39 2.05 -1.32
C ILE A 81 17.94 1.64 0.07
N LEU A 82 18.41 2.35 1.09
CA LEU A 82 18.04 2.15 2.49
C LEU A 82 17.34 3.39 3.04
N GLU A 83 16.29 3.16 3.82
CA GLU A 83 15.67 4.20 4.63
C GLU A 83 15.41 3.69 6.05
N ARG A 84 15.79 4.49 7.06
CA ARG A 84 15.39 4.24 8.43
C ARG A 84 13.95 4.66 8.60
N SER A 85 13.07 3.68 8.64
CA SER A 85 11.63 3.84 8.89
C SER A 85 11.34 3.79 10.38
N ARG A 86 10.42 4.61 10.85
CA ARG A 86 10.04 4.67 12.26
C ARG A 86 8.60 5.09 12.41
N TYR A 87 7.96 4.62 13.48
CA TYR A 87 6.61 5.02 13.82
C TYR A 87 6.41 5.08 15.33
N LYS A 88 5.35 5.75 15.73
CA LYS A 88 4.84 5.81 17.10
C LYS A 88 3.37 5.45 17.11
N ASP A 89 2.97 4.55 18.00
CA ASP A 89 1.56 4.21 18.18
C ASP A 89 0.96 5.07 19.28
N VAL A 90 -0.06 5.85 18.95
CA VAL A 90 -0.81 6.70 19.86
C VAL A 90 -2.18 6.08 20.09
N ASN A 91 -2.48 5.69 21.33
CA ASN A 91 -3.80 5.19 21.72
C ASN A 91 -4.72 6.35 22.10
N VAL A 92 -5.86 6.45 21.46
CA VAL A 92 -6.85 7.50 21.73
C VAL A 92 -7.73 7.07 22.90
N GLU A 93 -7.59 7.71 24.07
CA GLU A 93 -8.30 7.34 25.29
C GLU A 93 -9.63 8.06 25.47
N SER A 94 -9.88 9.14 24.72
CA SER A 94 -11.08 9.97 24.86
C SER A 94 -11.52 10.59 23.54
N GLY A 95 -12.72 11.16 23.52
CA GLY A 95 -13.32 11.80 22.34
C GLY A 95 -13.97 10.81 21.37
N ASP A 96 -14.23 11.28 20.15
CA ASP A 96 -14.99 10.53 19.14
C ASP A 96 -14.22 9.32 18.59
N LEU A 97 -12.89 9.37 18.66
CA LEU A 97 -11.99 8.30 18.19
C LEU A 97 -11.52 7.38 19.33
N LYS A 98 -12.21 7.39 20.48
CA LYS A 98 -11.81 6.59 21.64
C LYS A 98 -11.69 5.09 21.32
N GLY A 99 -10.55 4.53 21.69
CA GLY A 99 -10.22 3.11 21.48
C GLY A 99 -9.54 2.84 20.13
N ALA A 100 -9.28 3.88 19.34
CA ALA A 100 -8.47 3.75 18.15
C ALA A 100 -6.98 3.80 18.51
N THR A 101 -6.17 3.04 17.75
CA THR A 101 -4.72 3.11 17.70
C THR A 101 -4.31 3.85 16.43
N ILE A 102 -3.63 4.95 16.60
CA ILE A 102 -3.14 5.77 15.48
C ILE A 102 -1.65 5.56 15.35
N ARG A 103 -1.22 4.97 14.25
CA ARG A 103 0.20 4.80 13.93
C ARG A 103 0.71 6.02 13.18
N VAL A 104 1.56 6.79 13.83
CA VAL A 104 2.08 8.05 13.29
C VAL A 104 3.47 7.81 12.70
N PHE A 105 3.64 8.24 11.45
CA PHE A 105 4.90 8.20 10.71
C PHE A 105 5.41 9.62 10.43
N PRO A 106 6.72 9.84 10.40
CA PRO A 106 7.27 11.01 9.73
C PRO A 106 7.10 10.85 8.21
N MET A 107 7.06 11.95 7.48
CA MET A 107 7.03 11.94 6.02
C MET A 107 8.26 11.19 5.48
N PRO A 108 8.10 10.12 4.69
CA PRO A 108 9.20 9.34 4.13
C PRO A 108 9.95 10.13 3.05
N GLU A 109 11.24 9.85 2.88
CA GLU A 109 12.11 10.61 1.97
C GLU A 109 12.56 9.81 0.75
N LYS A 110 12.91 8.53 0.92
CA LYS A 110 13.52 7.70 -0.13
C LYS A 110 12.60 6.56 -0.60
N LEU A 111 11.98 5.84 0.35
CA LEU A 111 11.18 4.63 0.12
C LEU A 111 9.78 4.79 0.73
N ASN A 112 8.86 3.95 0.30
CA ASN A 112 7.50 3.91 0.83
C ASN A 112 6.81 5.28 0.86
N LEU A 113 6.98 6.05 -0.23
CA LEU A 113 6.45 7.40 -0.34
C LEU A 113 4.93 7.39 -0.16
N CYS A 114 4.42 8.46 0.42
CA CYS A 114 3.00 8.64 0.69
C CYS A 114 2.33 9.48 -0.38
N GLU A 115 1.13 9.10 -0.78
CA GLU A 115 0.26 9.92 -1.60
C GLU A 115 -0.40 11.01 -0.74
N ALA A 116 -0.52 12.22 -1.26
CA ALA A 116 -1.37 13.28 -0.68
C ALA A 116 -2.59 13.47 -1.59
N ARG A 117 -3.63 12.64 -1.39
CA ARG A 117 -4.84 12.65 -2.21
C ARG A 117 -5.81 13.73 -1.74
N ASP A 118 -6.40 14.44 -2.69
CA ASP A 118 -7.41 15.49 -2.46
C ASP A 118 -6.93 16.66 -1.59
N GLY A 119 -5.59 16.88 -1.54
CA GLY A 119 -5.01 17.95 -0.74
C GLY A 119 -3.53 18.19 -1.02
N HIS A 120 -2.74 18.36 0.04
CA HIS A 120 -1.32 18.67 -0.05
C HIS A 120 -0.53 17.96 1.06
N GLU A 121 0.81 17.91 0.91
CA GLU A 121 1.72 17.42 1.95
C GLU A 121 1.56 18.20 3.26
N PRO A 122 1.76 17.54 4.44
CA PRO A 122 1.46 18.13 5.73
C PRO A 122 2.47 19.20 6.13
N GLY A 123 1.96 20.39 6.44
CA GLY A 123 2.70 21.46 7.10
C GLY A 123 2.74 21.30 8.63
N ASP A 124 3.17 22.36 9.35
CA ASP A 124 3.10 22.41 10.81
C ASP A 124 1.64 22.37 11.29
N GLY A 125 1.33 21.46 12.22
CA GLY A 125 -0.03 21.23 12.73
C GLY A 125 -0.96 20.55 11.73
N GLU A 126 -0.43 20.00 10.65
CA GLU A 126 -1.19 19.26 9.64
C GLU A 126 -0.75 17.80 9.57
N ALA A 127 -1.66 16.95 9.08
CA ALA A 127 -1.40 15.53 8.94
C ALA A 127 -2.11 14.95 7.69
N LEU A 128 -1.49 13.95 7.08
CA LEU A 128 -2.18 13.04 6.17
C LEU A 128 -2.88 11.96 7.01
N LEU A 129 -4.09 11.57 6.60
CA LEU A 129 -4.87 10.53 7.26
C LEU A 129 -5.27 9.44 6.28
N THR A 130 -5.27 8.18 6.70
CA THR A 130 -5.76 7.09 5.85
C THR A 130 -7.25 7.26 5.53
N GLN A 131 -7.58 7.10 4.24
CA GLN A 131 -8.93 7.37 3.73
C GLN A 131 -9.99 6.46 4.36
N ASP A 132 -9.72 5.15 4.47
CA ASP A 132 -10.69 4.19 5.01
C ASP A 132 -11.12 4.54 6.44
N PHE A 133 -10.18 5.00 7.27
CA PHE A 133 -10.49 5.48 8.62
C PHE A 133 -11.28 6.78 8.59
N ALA A 134 -10.90 7.71 7.72
CA ALA A 134 -11.61 8.98 7.56
C ALA A 134 -13.07 8.77 7.11
N ASP A 135 -13.29 7.85 6.15
CA ASP A 135 -14.63 7.53 5.65
C ASP A 135 -15.54 6.93 6.74
N VAL A 136 -14.99 6.04 7.60
CA VAL A 136 -15.75 5.43 8.70
C VAL A 136 -16.16 6.48 9.75
N HIS A 137 -15.31 7.48 9.98
CA HIS A 137 -15.53 8.51 11.00
C HIS A 137 -16.09 9.84 10.45
N ASP A 138 -16.49 9.89 9.16
CA ASP A 138 -16.96 11.10 8.44
C ASP A 138 -16.00 12.30 8.56
N ILE A 139 -14.68 12.02 8.56
CA ILE A 139 -13.62 13.03 8.63
C ILE A 139 -13.28 13.49 7.21
N LYS A 140 -13.24 14.80 7.00
CA LYS A 140 -12.96 15.42 5.69
C LYS A 140 -11.63 16.15 5.71
N VAL A 141 -11.03 16.28 4.53
CA VAL A 141 -9.87 17.17 4.35
C VAL A 141 -10.26 18.59 4.79
N GLY A 142 -9.43 19.14 5.67
CA GLY A 142 -9.68 20.44 6.32
C GLY A 142 -10.24 20.35 7.73
N ASP A 143 -10.77 19.20 8.15
CA ASP A 143 -11.22 18.99 9.53
C ASP A 143 -10.04 18.85 10.48
N THR A 144 -10.27 19.12 11.76
CA THR A 144 -9.29 18.92 12.82
C THR A 144 -9.59 17.61 13.55
N VAL A 145 -8.59 16.76 13.71
CA VAL A 145 -8.67 15.47 14.40
C VAL A 145 -7.83 15.51 15.64
N SER A 146 -8.40 15.09 16.78
CA SER A 146 -7.68 14.95 18.04
C SER A 146 -7.13 13.54 18.19
N LEU A 147 -5.82 13.39 18.11
CA LEU A 147 -5.09 12.13 18.28
C LEU A 147 -4.46 12.08 19.68
N GLY A 148 -5.26 11.77 20.67
CA GLY A 148 -4.83 11.82 22.08
C GLY A 148 -4.60 13.25 22.55
N SER A 149 -3.35 13.64 22.79
CA SER A 149 -2.95 15.00 23.20
C SER A 149 -2.59 15.93 22.04
N TYR A 150 -2.73 15.46 20.81
CA TYR A 150 -2.29 16.19 19.61
C TYR A 150 -3.48 16.46 18.70
N ASP A 151 -3.62 17.71 18.27
CA ASP A 151 -4.64 18.13 17.32
C ASP A 151 -3.99 18.43 15.97
N TYR A 152 -4.43 17.76 14.92
CA TYR A 152 -3.94 17.97 13.57
C TYR A 152 -5.08 18.30 12.61
N LYS A 153 -4.82 19.24 11.72
CA LYS A 153 -5.69 19.48 10.58
C LYS A 153 -5.39 18.46 9.48
N VAL A 154 -6.38 17.76 8.99
CA VAL A 154 -6.23 16.82 7.87
C VAL A 154 -5.94 17.59 6.60
N SER A 155 -4.69 17.50 6.09
CA SER A 155 -4.26 18.20 4.87
C SER A 155 -4.58 17.42 3.59
N ALA A 156 -4.61 16.10 3.67
CA ALA A 156 -4.99 15.21 2.57
C ALA A 156 -5.28 13.80 3.10
N TYR A 157 -5.89 12.95 2.26
CA TYR A 157 -5.92 11.51 2.49
C TYR A 157 -4.63 10.87 2.00
N THR A 158 -4.25 9.74 2.61
CA THR A 158 -3.01 9.05 2.24
C THR A 158 -3.19 7.55 2.12
N THR A 159 -2.29 6.96 1.33
CA THR A 159 -1.98 5.54 1.32
C THR A 159 -0.46 5.41 1.38
N LYS A 160 0.06 4.53 2.23
CA LYS A 160 1.49 4.25 2.36
C LYS A 160 1.82 2.94 1.65
N ALA A 161 2.90 2.90 0.88
CA ALA A 161 3.19 1.81 -0.04
C ALA A 161 3.41 0.45 0.64
N ASP A 162 3.97 0.42 1.84
CA ASP A 162 4.18 -0.76 2.70
C ASP A 162 2.93 -1.16 3.51
N TYR A 163 1.88 -0.32 3.50
CA TYR A 163 0.60 -0.58 4.17
C TYR A 163 -0.56 -0.74 3.18
N ILE A 164 -0.38 -1.57 2.16
CA ILE A 164 -1.47 -1.94 1.23
C ILE A 164 -2.64 -2.59 1.99
N TYR A 165 -2.32 -3.35 3.05
CA TYR A 165 -3.30 -3.85 4.02
C TYR A 165 -3.13 -3.10 5.33
N MET A 166 -4.17 -2.38 5.76
CA MET A 166 -4.21 -1.64 7.01
C MET A 166 -4.31 -2.58 8.21
N LEU A 167 -3.19 -3.21 8.58
CA LEU A 167 -3.10 -4.11 9.71
C LEU A 167 -2.29 -3.47 10.83
N GLU A 168 -2.87 -3.42 12.04
CA GLU A 168 -2.11 -3.05 13.24
C GLU A 168 -0.98 -4.05 13.52
N LYS A 169 -1.27 -5.35 13.28
CA LYS A 169 -0.34 -6.48 13.46
C LYS A 169 -0.49 -7.48 12.33
N LEU A 170 0.58 -8.14 11.92
CA LEU A 170 0.59 -9.15 10.85
C LEU A 170 -0.42 -10.30 11.06
N SER A 171 -0.78 -10.60 12.31
CA SER A 171 -1.78 -11.62 12.67
C SER A 171 -3.20 -11.07 12.83
N GLY A 172 -3.38 -9.77 12.59
CA GLY A 172 -4.64 -9.07 12.78
C GLY A 172 -5.60 -9.19 11.60
N TYR A 173 -6.72 -8.50 11.72
CA TYR A 173 -7.65 -8.24 10.64
C TYR A 173 -7.71 -6.73 10.40
N ILE A 174 -8.16 -6.34 9.22
CA ILE A 174 -8.33 -4.92 8.89
C ILE A 174 -9.49 -4.36 9.74
N ASP A 175 -9.20 -3.34 10.53
CA ASP A 175 -10.18 -2.65 11.38
C ASP A 175 -10.05 -1.14 11.15
N SER A 176 -10.67 -0.65 10.07
CA SER A 176 -10.65 0.76 9.70
C SER A 176 -11.43 1.66 10.69
N GLU A 177 -12.15 1.08 11.65
CA GLU A 177 -12.80 1.83 12.74
C GLU A 177 -11.82 2.15 13.87
N LYS A 178 -10.81 1.26 14.08
CA LYS A 178 -9.91 1.33 15.25
C LYS A 178 -8.45 1.51 14.93
N PHE A 179 -8.07 1.41 13.68
CA PHE A 179 -6.68 1.57 13.27
C PHE A 179 -6.54 2.52 12.09
N ALA A 180 -5.67 3.52 12.24
CA ALA A 180 -5.33 4.46 11.17
C ALA A 180 -3.83 4.69 11.08
N LEU A 181 -3.36 5.06 9.89
CA LEU A 181 -2.06 5.68 9.70
C LEU A 181 -2.24 7.18 9.59
N VAL A 182 -1.33 7.87 10.23
CA VAL A 182 -1.17 9.32 10.14
C VAL A 182 0.26 9.61 9.74
N VAL A 183 0.43 10.51 8.78
CA VAL A 183 1.75 10.97 8.37
C VAL A 183 1.86 12.46 8.63
N VAL A 184 2.90 12.85 9.35
CA VAL A 184 3.17 14.24 9.73
C VAL A 184 4.57 14.65 9.26
N ASN A 185 4.86 15.94 9.24
CA ASN A 185 6.23 16.37 9.00
C ASN A 185 7.16 15.92 10.16
N ARG A 186 8.47 15.89 9.91
CA ARG A 186 9.47 15.39 10.87
C ARG A 186 9.42 16.14 12.21
N LYS A 187 9.23 17.45 12.19
CA LYS A 187 9.17 18.28 13.39
C LYS A 187 7.99 17.92 14.30
N GLU A 188 6.81 17.70 13.70
CA GLU A 188 5.62 17.27 14.44
C GLU A 188 5.81 15.85 15.00
N TYR A 189 6.38 14.94 14.19
CA TYR A 189 6.68 13.58 14.64
C TYR A 189 7.61 13.54 15.87
N ASP A 190 8.68 14.34 15.85
CA ASP A 190 9.66 14.37 16.95
C ASP A 190 9.03 14.92 18.26
N ASN A 191 7.97 15.73 18.19
CA ASN A 191 7.24 16.27 19.32
C ASN A 191 6.24 15.28 19.95
N ILE A 192 5.93 14.16 19.31
CA ILE A 192 4.99 13.15 19.84
C ILE A 192 5.68 12.37 20.95
N ASP A 193 5.09 12.40 22.16
CA ASP A 193 5.54 11.65 23.33
C ASP A 193 4.89 10.25 23.34
N ALA A 194 5.51 9.32 22.61
CA ALA A 194 5.13 7.91 22.58
C ALA A 194 6.36 7.07 22.24
N ASP A 195 6.31 5.77 22.58
CA ASP A 195 7.37 4.82 22.28
C ASP A 195 7.58 4.70 20.76
N GLU A 196 8.83 4.83 20.32
CA GLU A 196 9.22 4.73 18.92
C GLU A 196 9.61 3.29 18.57
N THR A 197 9.03 2.77 17.51
CA THR A 197 9.50 1.56 16.84
C THR A 197 10.24 1.97 15.58
N SER A 198 11.45 1.43 15.38
CA SER A 198 12.27 1.69 14.19
C SER A 198 12.65 0.40 13.48
N TYR A 199 12.73 0.46 12.17
CA TYR A 199 13.16 -0.61 11.27
C TYR A 199 13.82 0.01 10.04
N TYR A 200 14.38 -0.83 9.18
CA TYR A 200 14.99 -0.38 7.93
C TYR A 200 14.23 -0.95 6.75
N SER A 201 13.84 -0.07 5.86
CA SER A 201 13.28 -0.38 4.54
C SER A 201 14.40 -0.51 3.53
N ILE A 202 14.39 -1.54 2.71
CA ILE A 202 15.39 -1.78 1.67
C ILE A 202 14.73 -2.00 0.31
N LYS A 203 15.34 -1.40 -0.72
CA LYS A 203 15.01 -1.66 -2.12
C LYS A 203 16.26 -2.06 -2.87
N TYR A 204 16.17 -3.18 -3.59
CA TYR A 204 17.29 -3.73 -4.37
C TYR A 204 17.27 -3.17 -5.80
N ASN A 205 18.39 -2.59 -6.23
CA ASN A 205 18.56 -2.19 -7.62
C ASN A 205 19.03 -3.37 -8.51
N LYS A 206 19.50 -4.46 -7.87
CA LYS A 206 19.98 -5.70 -8.49
C LYS A 206 19.42 -6.92 -7.77
N ASP A 207 19.51 -8.09 -8.40
CA ASP A 207 19.14 -9.36 -7.78
C ASP A 207 20.27 -9.88 -6.86
N ASN A 208 20.48 -9.19 -5.73
CA ASN A 208 21.52 -9.47 -4.74
C ASN A 208 20.98 -9.58 -3.31
N SER A 209 19.67 -9.79 -3.15
CA SER A 209 18.99 -9.83 -1.85
C SER A 209 19.59 -10.86 -0.87
N ASN A 210 20.06 -12.01 -1.36
CA ASN A 210 20.71 -13.03 -0.53
C ASN A 210 22.06 -12.57 0.03
N GLU A 211 22.88 -11.92 -0.79
CA GLU A 211 24.20 -11.40 -0.43
C GLU A 211 24.07 -10.31 0.64
N VAL A 212 23.16 -9.37 0.44
CA VAL A 212 22.87 -8.31 1.42
C VAL A 212 22.39 -8.90 2.73
N ARG A 213 21.50 -9.90 2.69
CA ARG A 213 20.98 -10.55 3.89
C ARG A 213 22.07 -11.30 4.67
N GLU A 214 22.99 -11.97 3.97
CA GLU A 214 24.13 -12.62 4.61
C GLU A 214 25.00 -11.60 5.33
N LYS A 215 25.34 -10.50 4.69
CA LYS A 215 26.12 -9.40 5.26
C LYS A 215 25.44 -8.78 6.50
N LEU A 216 24.15 -8.48 6.40
CA LEU A 216 23.40 -7.93 7.54
C LEU A 216 23.36 -8.89 8.75
N ASN A 217 23.29 -10.21 8.52
CA ASN A 217 23.30 -11.19 9.59
C ASN A 217 24.69 -11.40 10.24
N GLU A 218 25.76 -11.11 9.51
CA GLU A 218 27.13 -11.27 10.01
C GLU A 218 27.61 -10.09 10.83
N ASP A 219 27.25 -8.87 10.43
CA ASP A 219 27.85 -7.64 10.95
C ASP A 219 26.90 -6.83 11.86
N TYR A 220 25.60 -7.04 11.79
CA TYR A 220 24.58 -6.22 12.47
C TYR A 220 23.48 -7.07 13.15
#